data_a9a8b028ef4081fa74a3d66235d47a04
#
_entry.id   a9a8b028ef4081fa74a3d66235d47a04
#
_cell.length_a   1.000
_cell.length_b   1.000
_cell.length_c   1.000
_cell.angle_alpha   90.00
_cell.angle_beta   90.00
_cell.angle_gamma   90.00
#
_symmetry.space_group_name_H-M   'P 1'
#
loop_
_entity.id
_entity.type
_entity.pdbx_description
1 polymer ?
#
loop_
_entity_poly.entity_id
_entity_poly.type
_entity_poly.pdbx_seq_one_letter_code
_entity_poly.pdbx_strand_id
1 'polypeptide(L)'
;MELPVLSPYMMARKPSGIRMGQIKFLERKNPPILVNGSIGNVMRPMHPAMQRRLFTLGGPNSPFSTGIVPYVPTTGTDECREAFLHILRSQGFDTTGLNVLVTDGASMAMEIIMLGVCGGAGEEERPLLMFNPSYTNYDAVGHRIGRKTVTVERRLNENGEFELPSIETVEKRIIETKPGALLIIPYDNPTGQLFSKETLIEYASLCVKYNLWIIS
;
A
#
# COMPACT_ATOMS: atom_id res chain seq x y z
N MET A 1 -20.40 37.67 11.63
CA MET A 1 -20.31 36.83 10.41
C MET A 1 -19.62 35.54 10.82
N GLU A 2 -20.34 34.43 10.81
CA GLU A 2 -19.73 33.12 11.09
C GLU A 2 -18.84 32.73 9.92
N LEU A 3 -17.63 32.27 10.22
CA LEU A 3 -16.71 31.73 9.21
C LEU A 3 -17.15 30.36 8.75
N PRO A 4 -16.92 30.00 7.47
CA PRO A 4 -17.15 28.65 6.99
C PRO A 4 -16.37 27.61 7.81
N VAL A 5 -16.98 26.49 8.11
CA VAL A 5 -16.36 25.37 8.85
C VAL A 5 -16.11 24.20 7.92
N LEU A 6 -15.10 23.41 8.24
CA LEU A 6 -14.83 22.14 7.52
C LEU A 6 -15.97 21.14 7.75
N SER A 7 -16.17 20.25 6.79
CA SER A 7 -17.17 19.18 6.94
C SER A 7 -16.93 18.33 8.18
N PRO A 8 -17.99 17.75 8.79
CA PRO A 8 -17.84 16.82 9.92
C PRO A 8 -16.88 15.66 9.62
N TYR A 9 -16.88 15.18 8.39
CA TYR A 9 -15.95 14.16 7.91
C TYR A 9 -14.49 14.59 8.05
N MET A 10 -14.15 15.83 7.64
CA MET A 10 -12.78 16.35 7.77
C MET A 10 -12.41 16.63 9.22
N MET A 11 -13.34 17.18 10.00
CA MET A 11 -13.14 17.46 11.42
C MET A 11 -12.90 16.21 12.26
N ALA A 12 -13.47 15.09 11.87
CA ALA A 12 -13.29 13.79 12.54
C ALA A 12 -11.92 13.13 12.24
N ARG A 13 -11.16 13.64 11.25
CA ARG A 13 -9.86 13.06 10.88
C ARG A 13 -8.82 13.30 11.97
N LYS A 14 -8.10 12.24 12.31
CA LYS A 14 -7.00 12.27 13.30
C LYS A 14 -5.70 11.82 12.64
N PRO A 15 -4.55 12.33 13.10
CA PRO A 15 -3.25 11.76 12.72
C PRO A 15 -3.19 10.27 13.06
N SER A 16 -2.40 9.50 12.30
CA SER A 16 -2.19 8.08 12.63
C SER A 16 -1.60 7.93 14.04
N GLY A 17 -1.81 6.77 14.68
CA GLY A 17 -1.27 6.47 16.01
C GLY A 17 0.26 6.64 16.07
N ILE A 18 0.97 6.29 15.00
CA ILE A 18 2.43 6.47 14.88
C ILE A 18 2.80 7.95 14.94
N ARG A 19 2.09 8.81 14.18
CA ARG A 19 2.32 10.27 14.19
C ARG A 19 1.98 10.89 15.54
N MET A 20 0.90 10.45 16.17
CA MET A 20 0.54 10.88 17.53
C MET A 20 1.58 10.47 18.55
N GLY A 21 2.14 9.27 18.45
CA GLY A 21 3.26 8.82 19.27
C GLY A 21 4.49 9.70 19.11
N GLN A 22 4.86 10.05 17.88
CA GLN A 22 5.97 10.97 17.59
C GLN A 22 5.74 12.36 18.20
N ILE A 23 4.55 12.94 18.02
CA ILE A 23 4.20 14.26 18.56
C ILE A 23 4.35 14.23 20.08
N LYS A 24 3.73 13.26 20.76
CA LYS A 24 3.83 13.11 22.23
C LYS A 24 5.26 12.88 22.70
N PHE A 25 6.09 12.19 21.92
CA PHE A 25 7.49 12.00 22.23
C PHE A 25 8.25 13.34 22.18
N LEU A 26 8.04 14.15 21.15
CA LEU A 26 8.70 15.45 20.99
C LEU A 26 8.28 16.49 22.04
N GLU A 27 7.09 16.33 22.64
CA GLU A 27 6.59 17.18 23.73
C GLU A 27 7.27 16.87 25.09
N ARG A 28 8.05 15.79 25.20
CA ARG A 28 8.70 15.40 26.46
C ARG A 28 9.86 16.36 26.80
N LYS A 29 9.88 16.85 28.02
CA LYS A 29 10.94 17.75 28.51
C LYS A 29 12.31 17.07 28.63
N ASN A 30 12.31 15.77 28.96
CA ASN A 30 13.52 14.96 29.11
C ASN A 30 13.39 13.67 28.32
N PRO A 31 13.58 13.71 27.00
CA PRO A 31 13.49 12.50 26.19
C PRO A 31 14.64 11.55 26.52
N PRO A 32 14.40 10.25 26.66
CA PRO A 32 15.47 9.25 26.77
C PRO A 32 16.26 9.20 25.45
N ILE A 33 17.39 8.51 25.46
CA ILE A 33 18.13 8.21 24.22
C ILE A 33 17.16 7.53 23.25
N LEU A 34 16.99 8.15 22.07
CA LEU A 34 16.01 7.69 21.10
C LEU A 34 16.59 6.58 20.24
N VAL A 35 16.08 5.39 20.40
CA VAL A 35 16.09 4.37 19.35
C VAL A 35 14.70 4.40 18.69
N ASN A 36 14.58 5.05 17.54
CA ASN A 36 13.31 5.18 16.85
C ASN A 36 13.00 3.88 16.10
N GLY A 37 12.27 2.97 16.73
CA GLY A 37 11.74 1.76 16.12
C GLY A 37 10.32 1.92 15.52
N SER A 38 9.74 3.11 15.55
CA SER A 38 8.35 3.33 15.15
C SER A 38 8.14 3.47 13.65
N ILE A 39 9.16 3.89 12.91
CA ILE A 39 9.11 4.08 11.45
C ILE A 39 10.37 3.49 10.84
N GLY A 40 10.19 2.52 9.94
CA GLY A 40 11.25 2.03 9.07
C GLY A 40 11.66 3.12 8.08
N ASN A 41 12.89 3.58 8.16
CA ASN A 41 13.44 4.55 7.20
C ASN A 41 14.74 4.00 6.65
N VAL A 42 14.74 3.67 5.36
CA VAL A 42 15.94 3.17 4.68
C VAL A 42 16.85 4.35 4.36
N MET A 43 17.86 4.56 5.22
CA MET A 43 18.87 5.60 5.05
C MET A 43 20.14 5.00 4.43
N ARG A 44 20.04 4.54 3.21
CA ARG A 44 21.19 4.02 2.45
C ARG A 44 21.49 4.92 1.28
N PRO A 45 22.77 5.01 0.84
CA PRO A 45 23.12 5.73 -0.38
C PRO A 45 22.32 5.19 -1.58
N MET A 46 21.88 6.10 -2.42
CA MET A 46 21.25 5.76 -3.70
C MET A 46 22.25 4.99 -4.58
N HIS A 47 21.74 4.05 -5.38
CA HIS A 47 22.58 3.35 -6.35
C HIS A 47 23.29 4.38 -7.28
N PRO A 48 24.59 4.22 -7.56
CA PRO A 48 25.35 5.22 -8.31
C PRO A 48 24.76 5.59 -9.68
N ALA A 49 24.14 4.64 -10.38
CA ALA A 49 23.48 4.93 -11.67
C ALA A 49 22.27 5.86 -11.49
N MET A 50 21.46 5.67 -10.44
CA MET A 50 20.33 6.54 -10.12
C MET A 50 20.80 7.93 -9.69
N GLN A 51 21.86 8.00 -8.88
CA GLN A 51 22.47 9.26 -8.46
C GLN A 51 22.99 10.04 -9.66
N ARG A 52 23.74 9.40 -10.57
CA ARG A 52 24.19 10.03 -11.82
C ARG A 52 23.02 10.57 -12.63
N ARG A 53 21.94 9.78 -12.79
CA ARG A 53 20.75 10.22 -13.52
C ARG A 53 20.10 11.44 -12.87
N LEU A 54 19.96 11.44 -11.56
CA LEU A 54 19.39 12.56 -10.81
C LEU A 54 20.20 13.86 -11.05
N PHE A 55 21.53 13.80 -10.96
CA PHE A 55 22.39 14.96 -11.15
C PHE A 55 22.43 15.45 -12.61
N THR A 56 22.05 14.64 -13.59
CA THR A 56 21.96 15.04 -14.99
C THR A 56 20.59 15.58 -15.41
N LEU A 57 19.63 15.68 -14.50
CA LEU A 57 18.29 16.21 -14.82
C LEU A 57 18.30 17.69 -15.24
N GLY A 58 19.30 18.47 -14.86
CA GLY A 58 19.51 19.85 -15.32
C GLY A 58 20.39 19.96 -16.58
N GLY A 59 20.88 18.85 -17.13
CA GLY A 59 21.82 18.85 -18.24
C GLY A 59 21.16 18.87 -19.63
N PRO A 60 21.97 18.98 -20.71
CA PRO A 60 21.43 19.12 -22.07
C PRO A 60 20.68 17.90 -22.60
N ASN A 61 20.92 16.71 -22.02
CA ASN A 61 20.19 15.46 -22.35
C ASN A 61 19.04 15.17 -21.39
N SER A 62 18.64 16.14 -20.61
CA SER A 62 17.49 16.01 -19.70
C SER A 62 16.18 16.22 -20.47
N PRO A 63 15.08 15.52 -20.08
CA PRO A 63 13.75 15.85 -20.58
C PRO A 63 13.32 17.30 -20.24
N PHE A 64 14.02 17.97 -19.31
CA PHE A 64 13.79 19.34 -18.89
C PHE A 64 14.76 20.34 -19.52
N SER A 65 15.62 19.93 -20.46
CA SER A 65 16.66 20.78 -21.05
C SER A 65 16.14 22.05 -21.75
N THR A 66 14.88 22.04 -22.21
CA THR A 66 14.22 23.19 -22.83
C THR A 66 13.59 24.15 -21.82
N GLY A 67 13.59 23.81 -20.52
CA GLY A 67 12.86 24.55 -19.48
C GLY A 67 11.34 24.38 -19.54
N ILE A 68 10.82 23.53 -20.43
CA ILE A 68 9.40 23.24 -20.57
C ILE A 68 9.09 21.90 -19.90
N VAL A 69 8.04 21.89 -19.05
CA VAL A 69 7.49 20.68 -18.45
C VAL A 69 6.10 20.46 -19.03
N PRO A 70 5.96 19.73 -20.13
CA PRO A 70 4.65 19.50 -20.76
C PRO A 70 3.81 18.51 -19.96
N TYR A 71 2.51 18.51 -20.21
CA TYR A 71 1.65 17.42 -19.76
C TYR A 71 2.07 16.10 -20.42
N VAL A 72 2.01 15.05 -19.65
CA VAL A 72 2.25 13.67 -20.11
C VAL A 72 0.95 12.88 -20.10
N PRO A 73 0.88 11.71 -20.79
CA PRO A 73 -0.29 10.85 -20.70
C PRO A 73 -0.68 10.52 -19.27
N THR A 74 -1.98 10.46 -18.99
CA THR A 74 -2.54 10.19 -17.65
C THR A 74 -2.04 8.88 -17.03
N THR A 75 -1.71 7.90 -17.87
CA THR A 75 -1.19 6.59 -17.45
C THR A 75 0.32 6.58 -17.18
N GLY A 76 1.01 7.71 -17.43
CA GLY A 76 2.47 7.81 -17.43
C GLY A 76 3.06 7.71 -18.84
N THR A 77 4.31 8.14 -18.99
CA THR A 77 5.04 8.03 -20.27
C THR A 77 5.31 6.55 -20.61
N ASP A 78 5.38 6.22 -21.89
CA ASP A 78 5.67 4.86 -22.33
C ASP A 78 7.03 4.38 -21.83
N GLU A 79 8.04 5.27 -21.81
CA GLU A 79 9.36 4.96 -21.26
C GLU A 79 9.27 4.53 -19.77
N CYS A 80 8.50 5.26 -18.96
CA CYS A 80 8.35 4.95 -17.54
C CYS A 80 7.60 3.63 -17.34
N ARG A 81 6.51 3.42 -18.09
CA ARG A 81 5.71 2.20 -18.04
C ARG A 81 6.51 0.97 -18.45
N GLU A 82 7.27 1.10 -19.54
CA GLU A 82 8.14 0.04 -20.04
C GLU A 82 9.28 -0.27 -19.07
N ALA A 83 9.80 0.72 -18.35
CA ALA A 83 10.82 0.50 -17.32
C ALA A 83 10.28 -0.41 -16.18
N PHE A 84 9.04 -0.24 -15.75
CA PHE A 84 8.42 -1.12 -14.75
C PHE A 84 8.24 -2.55 -15.30
N LEU A 85 7.76 -2.71 -16.53
CA LEU A 85 7.64 -4.02 -17.17
C LEU A 85 9.03 -4.68 -17.36
N HIS A 86 10.04 -3.91 -17.68
CA HIS A 86 11.41 -4.41 -17.78
C HIS A 86 11.93 -4.95 -16.44
N ILE A 87 11.65 -4.28 -15.32
CA ILE A 87 12.03 -4.77 -14.00
C ILE A 87 11.40 -6.16 -13.76
N LEU A 88 10.11 -6.34 -14.05
CA LEU A 88 9.43 -7.62 -13.88
C LEU A 88 10.06 -8.69 -14.79
N ARG A 89 10.28 -8.39 -16.09
CA ARG A 89 10.91 -9.33 -17.01
C ARG A 89 12.32 -9.72 -16.57
N SER A 90 13.09 -8.80 -16.02
CA SER A 90 14.45 -9.08 -15.54
C SER A 90 14.48 -10.05 -14.35
N GLN A 91 13.34 -10.20 -13.67
CA GLN A 91 13.13 -11.17 -12.59
C GLN A 91 12.47 -12.48 -13.08
N GLY A 92 12.30 -12.64 -14.39
CA GLY A 92 11.76 -13.86 -14.99
C GLY A 92 10.24 -13.91 -15.10
N PHE A 93 9.52 -12.81 -14.85
CA PHE A 93 8.07 -12.77 -15.00
C PHE A 93 7.66 -12.55 -16.47
N ASP A 94 6.64 -13.27 -16.91
CA ASP A 94 5.94 -12.96 -18.16
C ASP A 94 5.09 -11.69 -17.96
N THR A 95 5.35 -10.69 -18.81
CA THR A 95 4.61 -9.42 -18.78
C THR A 95 3.61 -9.29 -19.92
N THR A 96 3.34 -10.36 -20.64
CA THR A 96 2.36 -10.37 -21.74
C THR A 96 0.98 -10.01 -21.20
N GLY A 97 0.35 -9.01 -21.77
CA GLY A 97 -0.98 -8.53 -21.36
C GLY A 97 -0.99 -7.69 -20.09
N LEU A 98 0.15 -7.47 -19.42
CA LEU A 98 0.21 -6.58 -18.28
C LEU A 98 0.21 -5.11 -18.73
N ASN A 99 -0.44 -4.27 -17.96
CA ASN A 99 -0.46 -2.83 -18.12
C ASN A 99 0.08 -2.14 -16.87
N VAL A 100 0.72 -0.99 -17.07
CA VAL A 100 1.25 -0.17 -15.99
C VAL A 100 0.52 1.17 -15.96
N LEU A 101 0.07 1.55 -14.78
CA LEU A 101 -0.43 2.88 -14.47
C LEU A 101 0.53 3.52 -13.48
N VAL A 102 1.11 4.65 -13.87
CA VAL A 102 1.98 5.44 -12.98
C VAL A 102 1.11 6.38 -12.15
N THR A 103 1.30 6.37 -10.84
CA THR A 103 0.53 7.18 -9.89
C THR A 103 1.43 8.06 -9.04
N ASP A 104 0.84 9.03 -8.36
CA ASP A 104 1.52 9.86 -7.36
C ASP A 104 1.75 9.06 -6.06
N GLY A 105 2.58 8.04 -6.16
CA GLY A 105 2.94 7.15 -5.07
C GLY A 105 1.93 6.02 -4.79
N ALA A 106 2.35 5.08 -3.94
CA ALA A 106 1.60 3.86 -3.61
C ALA A 106 0.23 4.14 -2.93
N SER A 107 0.08 5.28 -2.25
CA SER A 107 -1.20 5.62 -1.62
C SER A 107 -2.29 5.90 -2.66
N MET A 108 -1.96 6.63 -3.74
CA MET A 108 -2.90 6.85 -4.83
C MET A 108 -3.16 5.57 -5.62
N ALA A 109 -2.14 4.75 -5.86
CA ALA A 109 -2.31 3.45 -6.48
C ALA A 109 -3.32 2.60 -5.69
N MET A 110 -3.18 2.53 -4.36
CA MET A 110 -4.09 1.79 -3.50
C MET A 110 -5.52 2.33 -3.52
N GLU A 111 -5.70 3.65 -3.62
CA GLU A 111 -7.02 4.27 -3.76
C GLU A 111 -7.71 3.84 -5.06
N ILE A 112 -7.00 3.92 -6.18
CA ILE A 112 -7.51 3.49 -7.49
C ILE A 112 -7.85 2.00 -7.47
N ILE A 113 -6.98 1.15 -6.91
CA ILE A 113 -7.21 -0.28 -6.80
C ILE A 113 -8.47 -0.55 -5.97
N MET A 114 -8.59 0.07 -4.78
CA MET A 114 -9.75 -0.15 -3.93
C MET A 114 -11.05 0.32 -4.61
N LEU A 115 -11.05 1.45 -5.32
CA LEU A 115 -12.21 1.86 -6.10
C LEU A 115 -12.57 0.82 -7.17
N GLY A 116 -11.57 0.25 -7.82
CA GLY A 116 -11.77 -0.77 -8.85
C GLY A 116 -12.31 -2.11 -8.33
N VAL A 117 -11.88 -2.54 -7.13
CA VAL A 117 -12.21 -3.87 -6.61
C VAL A 117 -13.30 -3.88 -5.54
N CYS A 118 -13.44 -2.77 -4.80
CA CYS A 118 -14.46 -2.62 -3.74
C CYS A 118 -15.65 -1.76 -4.18
N GLY A 119 -15.55 -1.09 -5.33
CA GLY A 119 -16.54 -0.13 -5.82
C GLY A 119 -16.46 1.24 -5.14
N GLY A 120 -17.27 2.20 -5.60
CA GLY A 120 -17.38 3.55 -5.05
C GLY A 120 -18.27 3.63 -3.81
N ALA A 121 -18.22 4.75 -3.10
CA ALA A 121 -19.13 5.01 -2.00
C ALA A 121 -20.58 5.05 -2.50
N GLY A 122 -21.49 4.36 -1.77
CA GLY A 122 -22.91 4.25 -2.15
C GLY A 122 -23.25 3.09 -3.08
N GLU A 123 -22.27 2.35 -3.58
CA GLU A 123 -22.47 1.10 -4.30
C GLU A 123 -22.61 -0.10 -3.35
N GLU A 124 -22.88 -1.30 -3.90
CA GLU A 124 -22.84 -2.53 -3.13
C GLU A 124 -21.51 -2.67 -2.43
N GLU A 125 -21.56 -2.96 -1.13
CA GLU A 125 -20.36 -3.02 -0.31
C GLU A 125 -19.57 -4.30 -0.58
N ARG A 126 -18.33 -4.14 -1.02
CA ARG A 126 -17.35 -5.21 -1.19
C ARG A 126 -16.09 -4.81 -0.45
N PRO A 127 -15.94 -5.16 0.84
CA PRO A 127 -14.81 -4.72 1.64
C PRO A 127 -13.49 -5.26 1.11
N LEU A 128 -12.39 -4.59 1.46
CA LEU A 128 -11.05 -5.13 1.32
C LEU A 128 -10.77 -6.07 2.49
N LEU A 129 -10.43 -7.33 2.20
CA LEU A 129 -9.99 -8.30 3.22
C LEU A 129 -8.46 -8.25 3.34
N MET A 130 -7.96 -8.18 4.56
CA MET A 130 -6.53 -8.16 4.87
C MET A 130 -6.23 -8.85 6.19
N PHE A 131 -4.95 -9.10 6.46
CA PHE A 131 -4.50 -9.70 7.71
C PHE A 131 -4.18 -8.61 8.74
N ASN A 132 -4.62 -8.79 9.99
CA ASN A 132 -4.30 -7.87 11.07
C ASN A 132 -3.22 -8.49 12.00
N PRO A 133 -2.20 -7.74 12.45
CA PRO A 133 -1.95 -6.33 12.15
C PRO A 133 -1.58 -6.10 10.68
N SER A 134 -2.01 -4.96 10.15
CA SER A 134 -1.76 -4.53 8.77
C SER A 134 -1.14 -3.14 8.73
N TYR A 135 -0.58 -2.78 7.59
CA TYR A 135 -0.14 -1.41 7.39
C TYR A 135 -1.33 -0.45 7.43
N THR A 136 -1.29 0.48 8.37
CA THR A 136 -2.42 1.35 8.74
C THR A 136 -2.96 2.21 7.60
N ASN A 137 -2.18 2.41 6.53
CA ASN A 137 -2.61 3.22 5.40
C ASN A 137 -3.75 2.58 4.60
N TYR A 138 -3.85 1.25 4.57
CA TYR A 138 -4.93 0.56 3.84
C TYR A 138 -6.31 0.86 4.44
N ASP A 139 -6.41 0.80 5.74
CA ASP A 139 -7.63 1.19 6.45
C ASP A 139 -7.93 2.69 6.28
N ALA A 140 -6.90 3.54 6.36
CA ALA A 140 -7.03 4.97 6.15
C ALA A 140 -7.51 5.33 4.73
N VAL A 141 -7.05 4.60 3.70
CA VAL A 141 -7.53 4.76 2.32
C VAL A 141 -8.99 4.32 2.22
N GLY A 142 -9.34 3.13 2.72
CA GLY A 142 -10.71 2.64 2.74
C GLY A 142 -11.66 3.66 3.37
N HIS A 143 -11.29 4.16 4.53
CA HIS A 143 -12.07 5.16 5.24
C HIS A 143 -12.25 6.46 4.44
N ARG A 144 -11.18 6.91 3.74
CA ARG A 144 -11.20 8.12 2.92
C ARG A 144 -12.16 8.02 1.73
N ILE A 145 -12.25 6.86 1.10
CA ILE A 145 -13.13 6.63 -0.05
C ILE A 145 -14.50 6.06 0.34
N GLY A 146 -14.81 5.97 1.63
CA GLY A 146 -16.08 5.45 2.13
C GLY A 146 -16.23 3.95 1.96
N ARG A 147 -15.13 3.19 1.99
CA ARG A 147 -15.13 1.72 1.89
C ARG A 147 -14.62 1.07 3.15
N LYS A 148 -15.23 -0.06 3.52
CA LYS A 148 -14.81 -0.81 4.69
C LYS A 148 -13.63 -1.72 4.37
N THR A 149 -12.80 -1.89 5.37
CA THR A 149 -11.82 -2.96 5.46
C THR A 149 -12.31 -4.00 6.45
N VAL A 150 -11.97 -5.25 6.22
CA VAL A 150 -12.24 -6.37 7.14
C VAL A 150 -10.97 -7.17 7.32
N THR A 151 -10.80 -7.77 8.47
CA THR A 151 -9.56 -8.45 8.82
C THR A 151 -9.76 -9.90 9.21
N VAL A 152 -8.70 -10.68 9.00
CA VAL A 152 -8.46 -11.94 9.66
C VAL A 152 -7.28 -11.73 10.61
N GLU A 153 -7.47 -12.12 11.88
CA GLU A 153 -6.48 -11.87 12.92
C GLU A 153 -5.34 -12.88 12.87
N ARG A 154 -4.11 -12.36 12.97
CA ARG A 154 -2.92 -13.13 13.29
C ARG A 154 -2.69 -13.12 14.79
N ARG A 155 -2.29 -14.24 15.34
CA ARG A 155 -1.95 -14.34 16.76
C ARG A 155 -0.46 -14.15 16.95
N LEU A 156 -0.08 -13.43 17.98
CA LEU A 156 1.30 -13.36 18.44
C LEU A 156 1.51 -14.53 19.42
N ASN A 157 2.43 -15.42 19.11
CA ASN A 157 2.77 -16.55 19.99
C ASN A 157 3.74 -16.12 21.11
N GLU A 158 4.01 -17.04 22.04
CA GLU A 158 4.88 -16.77 23.19
C GLU A 158 6.34 -16.49 22.79
N ASN A 159 6.77 -16.89 21.61
CA ASN A 159 8.08 -16.61 21.05
C ASN A 159 8.19 -15.23 20.39
N GLY A 160 7.08 -14.47 20.33
CA GLY A 160 7.03 -13.18 19.67
C GLY A 160 6.88 -13.25 18.14
N GLU A 161 6.42 -14.37 17.61
CA GLU A 161 6.17 -14.59 16.19
C GLU A 161 4.68 -14.51 15.88
N PHE A 162 4.33 -13.94 14.74
CA PHE A 162 2.95 -13.95 14.27
C PHE A 162 2.61 -15.28 13.59
N GLU A 163 1.53 -15.90 14.04
CA GLU A 163 0.96 -17.10 13.42
C GLU A 163 -0.06 -16.71 12.36
N LEU A 164 0.08 -17.26 11.17
CA LEU A 164 -0.93 -17.10 10.13
C LEU A 164 -2.21 -17.86 10.51
N PRO A 165 -3.38 -17.28 10.23
CA PRO A 165 -4.63 -18.00 10.37
C PRO A 165 -4.67 -19.20 9.42
N SER A 166 -5.38 -20.26 9.80
CA SER A 166 -5.58 -21.40 8.91
C SER A 166 -6.36 -20.99 7.66
N ILE A 167 -6.17 -21.77 6.59
CA ILE A 167 -6.85 -21.52 5.32
C ILE A 167 -8.38 -21.52 5.46
N GLU A 168 -8.91 -22.42 6.32
CA GLU A 168 -10.34 -22.51 6.63
C GLU A 168 -10.85 -21.25 7.35
N THR A 169 -10.02 -20.65 8.21
CA THR A 169 -10.37 -19.39 8.89
C THR A 169 -10.46 -18.24 7.89
N VAL A 170 -9.53 -18.17 6.94
CA VAL A 170 -9.56 -17.16 5.87
C VAL A 170 -10.76 -17.38 4.96
N GLU A 171 -11.01 -18.63 4.56
CA GLU A 171 -12.15 -19.01 3.74
C GLU A 171 -13.49 -18.65 4.38
N LYS A 172 -13.65 -18.99 5.66
CA LYS A 172 -14.84 -18.61 6.44
C LYS A 172 -15.05 -17.09 6.42
N ARG A 173 -13.97 -16.33 6.59
CA ARG A 173 -14.07 -14.85 6.56
C ARG A 173 -14.45 -14.32 5.19
N ILE A 174 -13.98 -14.93 4.11
CA ILE A 174 -14.37 -14.61 2.74
C ILE A 174 -15.88 -14.83 2.55
N ILE A 175 -16.40 -15.97 2.99
CA ILE A 175 -17.81 -16.32 2.87
C ILE A 175 -18.69 -15.32 3.64
N GLU A 176 -18.28 -14.97 4.87
CA GLU A 176 -19.02 -14.06 5.75
C GLU A 176 -19.06 -12.62 5.21
N THR A 177 -17.95 -12.13 4.67
CA THR A 177 -17.79 -10.71 4.35
C THR A 177 -17.91 -10.39 2.86
N LYS A 178 -17.85 -11.40 1.99
CA LYS A 178 -17.92 -11.27 0.53
C LYS A 178 -17.04 -10.14 0.00
N PRO A 179 -15.73 -10.15 0.27
CA PRO A 179 -14.84 -9.04 -0.09
C PRO A 179 -14.70 -8.90 -1.60
N GLY A 180 -14.25 -7.73 -2.05
CA GLY A 180 -13.88 -7.51 -3.45
C GLY A 180 -12.48 -8.02 -3.77
N ALA A 181 -11.60 -8.00 -2.78
CA ALA A 181 -10.21 -8.44 -2.91
C ALA A 181 -9.64 -8.96 -1.58
N LEU A 182 -8.61 -9.79 -1.69
CA LEU A 182 -7.70 -10.16 -0.61
C LEU A 182 -6.37 -9.45 -0.81
N LEU A 183 -5.93 -8.69 0.20
CA LEU A 183 -4.63 -8.03 0.21
C LEU A 183 -3.60 -8.90 0.94
N ILE A 184 -2.49 -9.18 0.27
CA ILE A 184 -1.37 -9.96 0.78
C ILE A 184 -0.08 -9.19 0.55
N ILE A 185 0.76 -9.07 1.57
CA ILE A 185 2.09 -8.50 1.47
C ILE A 185 3.08 -9.62 1.75
N PRO A 186 3.74 -10.21 0.72
CA PRO A 186 4.61 -11.38 0.91
C PRO A 186 5.76 -11.16 1.91
N TYR A 187 6.29 -9.93 1.96
CA TYR A 187 7.24 -9.45 2.98
C TYR A 187 6.51 -8.46 3.88
N ASP A 188 5.79 -8.98 4.86
CA ASP A 188 4.72 -8.27 5.52
C ASP A 188 5.16 -7.04 6.32
N ASN A 189 4.40 -5.98 6.20
CA ASN A 189 4.46 -4.79 7.02
C ASN A 189 3.14 -4.65 7.82
N PRO A 190 3.15 -4.67 9.18
CA PRO A 190 4.30 -4.35 10.06
C PRO A 190 4.99 -5.56 10.69
N THR A 191 4.58 -6.79 10.43
CA THR A 191 5.02 -7.96 11.20
C THR A 191 6.42 -8.45 10.84
N GLY A 192 6.93 -8.09 9.64
CA GLY A 192 8.17 -8.66 9.12
C GLY A 192 8.06 -10.13 8.70
N GLN A 193 6.86 -10.71 8.73
CA GLN A 193 6.61 -12.09 8.39
C GLN A 193 6.78 -12.33 6.89
N LEU A 194 7.43 -13.43 6.52
CA LEU A 194 7.49 -13.90 5.14
C LEU A 194 6.43 -14.99 4.92
N PHE A 195 5.60 -14.81 3.90
CA PHE A 195 4.67 -15.85 3.47
C PHE A 195 5.41 -16.90 2.63
N SER A 196 5.20 -18.17 2.93
CA SER A 196 5.75 -19.24 2.10
C SER A 196 5.07 -19.26 0.72
N LYS A 197 5.75 -19.83 -0.26
CA LYS A 197 5.19 -20.03 -1.60
C LYS A 197 3.91 -20.86 -1.56
N GLU A 198 3.88 -21.89 -0.74
CA GLU A 198 2.75 -22.80 -0.54
C GLU A 198 1.54 -22.02 -0.01
N THR A 199 1.73 -21.21 1.03
CA THR A 199 0.68 -20.34 1.60
C THR A 199 0.14 -19.35 0.57
N LEU A 200 1.02 -18.74 -0.24
CA LEU A 200 0.60 -17.82 -1.29
C LEU A 200 -0.24 -18.52 -2.36
N ILE A 201 0.10 -19.76 -2.73
CA ILE A 201 -0.69 -20.57 -3.66
C ILE A 201 -2.07 -20.91 -3.08
N GLU A 202 -2.15 -21.28 -1.80
CA GLU A 202 -3.41 -21.54 -1.12
C GLU A 202 -4.33 -20.32 -1.12
N TYR A 203 -3.82 -19.14 -0.78
CA TYR A 203 -4.60 -17.90 -0.82
C TYR A 203 -5.01 -17.51 -2.24
N ALA A 204 -4.12 -17.68 -3.22
CA ALA A 204 -4.47 -17.46 -4.62
C ALA A 204 -5.59 -18.42 -5.07
N SER A 205 -5.55 -19.68 -4.63
CA SER A 205 -6.59 -20.66 -4.91
C SER A 205 -7.94 -20.29 -4.31
N LEU A 206 -7.96 -19.71 -3.09
CA LEU A 206 -9.18 -19.15 -2.51
C LEU A 206 -9.70 -17.96 -3.35
N CYS A 207 -8.82 -17.08 -3.79
CA CYS A 207 -9.23 -15.95 -4.64
C CYS A 207 -9.87 -16.43 -5.94
N VAL A 208 -9.32 -17.44 -6.59
CA VAL A 208 -9.92 -18.08 -7.78
C VAL A 208 -11.28 -18.70 -7.44
N LYS A 209 -11.36 -19.49 -6.36
CA LYS A 209 -12.59 -20.18 -5.92
C LYS A 209 -13.75 -19.23 -5.68
N TYR A 210 -13.47 -18.07 -5.08
CA TYR A 210 -14.51 -17.09 -4.70
C TYR A 210 -14.58 -15.88 -5.62
N ASN A 211 -13.90 -15.91 -6.76
CA ASN A 211 -13.84 -14.81 -7.73
C ASN A 211 -13.45 -13.48 -7.11
N LEU A 212 -12.35 -13.49 -6.37
CA LEU A 212 -11.77 -12.32 -5.72
C LEU A 212 -10.54 -11.83 -6.48
N TRP A 213 -10.32 -10.52 -6.42
CA TRP A 213 -9.02 -9.98 -6.77
C TRP A 213 -7.99 -10.31 -5.68
N ILE A 214 -6.74 -10.53 -6.09
CA ILE A 214 -5.61 -10.57 -5.18
C ILE A 214 -4.78 -9.31 -5.40
N ILE A 215 -4.44 -8.64 -4.32
CA ILE A 215 -3.60 -7.43 -4.31
C ILE A 215 -2.32 -7.78 -3.56
N SER A 216 -1.17 -7.47 -4.18
CA SER A 216 0.15 -7.69 -3.58
C SER A 216 1.07 -6.50 -3.77
#